data_f8726eaf0e1d981f360abea6da0c1b4f
#
_entry.id   f8726eaf0e1d981f360abea6da0c1b4f
#
_cell.length_a   1.000
_cell.length_b   1.000
_cell.length_c   1.000
_cell.angle_alpha   90.00
_cell.angle_beta   90.00
_cell.angle_gamma   90.00
#
_symmetry.space_group_name_H-M   'P 1'
#
loop_
_entity.id
_entity.type
_entity.pdbx_description
1 polymer ?
#
loop_
_entity_poly.entity_id
_entity_poly.type
_entity_poly.pdbx_seq_one_letter_code
_entity_poly.pdbx_strand_id
1 'polypeptide(L)'
;MCALKVEVLTGGACAGKTRALVARVHELLASGVAPADVLVVTPNADGALELAIRLAADLGEDRAPRVVSWRRLAHELAGSPRVLGATERALLLADLRVAGFSAEDIACAQNQVAAMWASGDDAPSDGQEQDARLKALLDALIARNAVLPESLVAQACARLAAAGEGELCVAHVFVDDADAVPPEALGLVACLAQASLFLAGDADRKGVSDADGADPRVFLSLAGSEGVHALPQPSRRMNAACSQAVKWGDAAEEAAGITALADRALSGARVGEGPVALVPPNRSWARRISQSLANAGIEVCDMAYVGPLACDPRDPKGCAPLRCFAALGLLAEENDVASWRTWCSLGYADLGATAWANLQAYAMSGSKGIVQALQDACAEVDAGNAPFSGARQLAARVHEAEALFKACAATPRGFRLLEAIDPARTPAFRQLFPLLGDDLVALDAAGLFAVAQRSVFDPGLAMAPVEAYGARIHGEVVPLMDKRAYICRSDALVGVRPRLVVALGANEGLVDAKRVSSTLSTCADELVVSYVQRMPAEAARRLGASFHRTRTEAGEQVALLRPTVALEALGAEVPATMSGQQYCSSVLGLRP
;
A
#
# COMPACT_ATOMS: atom_id res chain seq x y z
N MET A 1 -39.69 3.59 1.88
CA MET A 1 -38.24 3.86 1.94
C MET A 1 -38.03 5.37 1.94
N CYS A 2 -37.36 5.93 2.98
CA CYS A 2 -36.90 7.33 2.90
C CYS A 2 -35.84 7.41 1.81
N ALA A 3 -35.84 8.46 0.99
CA ALA A 3 -34.80 8.66 0.00
C ALA A 3 -33.44 8.84 0.72
N LEU A 4 -32.39 8.18 0.22
CA LEU A 4 -31.03 8.34 0.72
C LEU A 4 -30.64 9.82 0.65
N LYS A 5 -30.26 10.41 1.79
CA LYS A 5 -29.76 11.78 1.84
C LYS A 5 -28.26 11.78 1.53
N VAL A 6 -27.86 12.36 0.41
CA VAL A 6 -26.45 12.50 0.01
C VAL A 6 -26.00 13.95 0.22
N GLU A 7 -24.95 14.14 1.01
CA GLU A 7 -24.30 15.42 1.25
C GLU A 7 -22.84 15.36 0.81
N VAL A 8 -22.37 16.34 0.08
CA VAL A 8 -20.99 16.45 -0.41
C VAL A 8 -20.37 17.72 0.12
N LEU A 9 -19.20 17.60 0.76
CA LEU A 9 -18.37 18.70 1.19
C LEU A 9 -17.10 18.76 0.34
N THR A 10 -16.92 19.81 -0.44
CA THR A 10 -15.72 20.00 -1.26
C THR A 10 -14.88 21.17 -0.77
N GLY A 11 -13.56 21.06 -0.97
CA GLY A 11 -12.62 22.13 -0.61
C GLY A 11 -11.19 21.71 -0.85
N GLY A 12 -10.29 22.66 -1.04
CA GLY A 12 -8.87 22.42 -1.26
C GLY A 12 -8.15 21.75 -0.07
N ALA A 13 -6.86 21.53 -0.22
CA ALA A 13 -6.02 21.01 0.85
C ALA A 13 -6.12 21.90 2.10
N CYS A 14 -6.13 21.30 3.29
CA CYS A 14 -6.22 22.01 4.59
C CYS A 14 -7.46 22.89 4.79
N ALA A 15 -8.50 22.80 3.94
CA ALA A 15 -9.75 23.56 4.08
C ALA A 15 -10.58 23.15 5.31
N GLY A 16 -10.21 22.07 6.00
CA GLY A 16 -10.91 21.58 7.19
C GLY A 16 -11.98 20.53 6.91
N LYS A 17 -11.95 19.87 5.75
CA LYS A 17 -12.90 18.82 5.34
C LYS A 17 -13.05 17.71 6.40
N THR A 18 -11.93 17.07 6.76
CA THR A 18 -11.91 16.01 7.79
C THR A 18 -12.44 16.52 9.14
N ARG A 19 -12.13 17.78 9.51
CA ARG A 19 -12.66 18.38 10.74
C ARG A 19 -14.18 18.52 10.68
N ALA A 20 -14.73 18.94 9.55
CA ALA A 20 -16.17 19.06 9.36
C ALA A 20 -16.85 17.67 9.37
N LEU A 21 -16.21 16.67 8.75
CA LEU A 21 -16.69 15.29 8.80
C LEU A 21 -16.75 14.78 10.23
N VAL A 22 -15.67 14.94 11.01
CA VAL A 22 -15.62 14.55 12.44
C VAL A 22 -16.70 15.26 13.25
N ALA A 23 -16.90 16.58 13.06
CA ALA A 23 -17.96 17.31 13.72
C ALA A 23 -19.34 16.74 13.39
N ARG A 24 -19.57 16.37 12.14
CA ARG A 24 -20.84 15.77 11.70
C ARG A 24 -21.09 14.39 12.31
N VAL A 25 -20.04 13.56 12.43
CA VAL A 25 -20.11 12.28 13.15
C VAL A 25 -20.49 12.51 14.62
N HIS A 26 -19.86 13.47 15.29
CA HIS A 26 -20.17 13.83 16.67
C HIS A 26 -21.62 14.28 16.86
N GLU A 27 -22.12 15.16 16.00
CA GLU A 27 -23.51 15.61 16.01
C GLU A 27 -24.49 14.44 15.90
N LEU A 28 -24.20 13.52 14.98
CA LEU A 28 -25.03 12.36 14.74
C LEU A 28 -25.09 11.42 15.96
N LEU A 29 -23.93 11.10 16.54
CA LEU A 29 -23.85 10.28 17.76
C LEU A 29 -24.48 10.98 18.98
N ALA A 30 -24.34 12.29 19.09
CA ALA A 30 -24.98 13.08 20.13
C ALA A 30 -26.52 13.12 19.99
N SER A 31 -27.05 12.95 18.78
CA SER A 31 -28.49 12.82 18.55
C SER A 31 -29.07 11.46 18.94
N GLY A 32 -28.23 10.51 19.40
CA GLY A 32 -28.65 9.19 19.87
C GLY A 32 -28.50 8.06 18.87
N VAL A 33 -27.84 8.30 17.73
CA VAL A 33 -27.48 7.22 16.77
C VAL A 33 -26.41 6.33 17.40
N ALA A 34 -26.56 5.02 17.29
CA ALA A 34 -25.58 4.09 17.84
C ALA A 34 -24.27 4.11 16.99
N PRO A 35 -23.09 3.98 17.62
CA PRO A 35 -21.83 3.92 16.86
C PRO A 35 -21.80 2.80 15.83
N ALA A 36 -22.46 1.68 16.07
CA ALA A 36 -22.56 0.56 15.13
C ALA A 36 -23.34 0.89 13.86
N ASP A 37 -24.21 1.92 13.88
CA ASP A 37 -24.98 2.38 12.74
C ASP A 37 -24.22 3.42 11.88
N VAL A 38 -22.98 3.73 12.26
CA VAL A 38 -22.12 4.70 11.59
C VAL A 38 -20.86 4.01 11.07
N LEU A 39 -20.58 4.17 9.78
CA LEU A 39 -19.37 3.69 9.12
C LEU A 39 -18.60 4.88 8.53
N VAL A 40 -17.30 4.94 8.81
CA VAL A 40 -16.40 5.92 8.20
C VAL A 40 -15.42 5.21 7.29
N VAL A 41 -15.34 5.64 6.03
CA VAL A 41 -14.51 5.04 4.98
C VAL A 41 -13.42 6.02 4.56
N THR A 42 -12.22 5.51 4.31
CA THR A 42 -11.06 6.30 3.86
C THR A 42 -10.39 5.64 2.65
N PRO A 43 -9.54 6.38 1.91
CA PRO A 43 -8.84 5.83 0.75
C PRO A 43 -7.86 4.70 1.07
N ASN A 44 -7.23 4.71 2.24
CA ASN A 44 -6.18 3.76 2.63
C ASN A 44 -6.19 3.46 4.13
N ALA A 45 -5.44 2.45 4.54
CA ALA A 45 -5.37 1.98 5.92
C ALA A 45 -4.81 3.02 6.89
N ASP A 46 -3.84 3.84 6.46
CA ASP A 46 -3.22 4.85 7.33
C ASP A 46 -4.19 6.00 7.64
N GLY A 47 -4.94 6.45 6.63
CA GLY A 47 -6.02 7.43 6.82
C GLY A 47 -7.11 6.88 7.74
N ALA A 48 -7.43 5.59 7.62
CA ALA A 48 -8.40 4.94 8.51
C ALA A 48 -7.89 4.93 9.97
N LEU A 49 -6.64 4.58 10.17
CA LEU A 49 -6.03 4.58 11.50
C LEU A 49 -5.98 6.00 12.10
N GLU A 50 -5.50 6.99 11.35
CA GLU A 50 -5.42 8.38 11.81
C GLU A 50 -6.79 8.92 12.22
N LEU A 51 -7.81 8.65 11.43
CA LEU A 51 -9.16 9.09 11.71
C LEU A 51 -9.81 8.32 12.88
N ALA A 52 -9.54 7.01 13.00
CA ALA A 52 -9.97 6.19 14.12
C ALA A 52 -9.37 6.71 15.45
N ILE A 53 -8.06 6.99 15.48
CA ILE A 53 -7.39 7.58 16.65
C ILE A 53 -8.07 8.88 17.06
N ARG A 54 -8.33 9.74 16.09
CA ARG A 54 -8.94 11.05 16.35
C ARG A 54 -10.34 10.92 16.92
N LEU A 55 -11.17 10.06 16.34
CA LEU A 55 -12.53 9.83 16.82
C LEU A 55 -12.53 9.16 18.21
N ALA A 56 -11.63 8.22 18.45
CA ALA A 56 -11.50 7.55 19.75
C ALA A 56 -11.01 8.54 20.84
N ALA A 57 -10.07 9.42 20.51
CA ALA A 57 -9.60 10.45 21.44
C ALA A 57 -10.71 11.44 21.85
N ASP A 58 -11.59 11.79 20.90
CA ASP A 58 -12.66 12.75 21.12
C ASP A 58 -13.90 12.11 21.81
N LEU A 59 -14.22 10.84 21.52
CA LEU A 59 -15.46 10.16 21.94
C LEU A 59 -15.24 9.09 23.02
N GLY A 60 -14.03 8.58 23.18
CA GLY A 60 -13.70 7.34 23.85
C GLY A 60 -13.81 6.13 22.91
N GLU A 61 -12.99 5.10 23.15
CA GLU A 61 -12.90 3.92 22.29
C GLU A 61 -14.25 3.21 22.10
N ASP A 62 -14.99 2.98 23.17
CA ASP A 62 -16.29 2.28 23.18
C ASP A 62 -17.40 3.02 22.41
N ARG A 63 -17.22 4.32 22.19
CA ARG A 63 -18.20 5.20 21.53
C ARG A 63 -17.77 5.65 20.14
N ALA A 64 -16.55 5.31 19.72
CA ALA A 64 -16.07 5.64 18.39
C ALA A 64 -16.73 4.73 17.34
N PRO A 65 -17.19 5.30 16.21
CA PRO A 65 -17.72 4.49 15.11
C PRO A 65 -16.59 3.71 14.43
N ARG A 66 -16.97 2.70 13.65
CA ARG A 66 -16.02 1.94 12.86
C ARG A 66 -15.41 2.82 11.76
N VAL A 67 -14.08 2.83 11.66
CA VAL A 67 -13.32 3.48 10.58
C VAL A 67 -12.55 2.40 9.81
N VAL A 68 -12.63 2.43 8.48
CA VAL A 68 -12.04 1.39 7.63
C VAL A 68 -11.61 1.96 6.27
N SER A 69 -10.56 1.40 5.65
CA SER A 69 -10.28 1.70 4.24
C SER A 69 -11.29 1.04 3.32
N TRP A 70 -11.54 1.61 2.14
CA TRP A 70 -12.47 1.00 1.17
C TRP A 70 -12.00 -0.41 0.73
N ARG A 71 -10.69 -0.64 0.62
CA ARG A 71 -10.16 -1.96 0.23
C ARG A 71 -10.43 -3.02 1.28
N ARG A 72 -10.21 -2.68 2.54
CA ARG A 72 -10.51 -3.58 3.64
C ARG A 72 -12.02 -3.84 3.73
N LEU A 73 -12.82 -2.81 3.55
CA LEU A 73 -14.29 -2.95 3.52
C LEU A 73 -14.73 -3.87 2.38
N ALA A 74 -14.22 -3.67 1.16
CA ALA A 74 -14.52 -4.54 0.02
C ALA A 74 -14.09 -5.99 0.26
N HIS A 75 -12.90 -6.21 0.84
CA HIS A 75 -12.42 -7.54 1.18
C HIS A 75 -13.33 -8.25 2.20
N GLU A 76 -13.73 -7.58 3.26
CA GLU A 76 -14.64 -8.14 4.27
C GLU A 76 -16.03 -8.44 3.69
N LEU A 77 -16.58 -7.51 2.90
CA LEU A 77 -17.85 -7.71 2.20
C LEU A 77 -17.79 -8.84 1.16
N ALA A 78 -16.66 -9.03 0.48
CA ALA A 78 -16.43 -10.15 -0.42
C ALA A 78 -16.31 -11.51 0.30
N GLY A 79 -16.30 -11.53 1.64
CA GLY A 79 -16.19 -12.74 2.45
C GLY A 79 -14.77 -13.12 2.82
N SER A 80 -13.88 -12.15 2.80
CA SER A 80 -12.46 -12.29 3.16
C SER A 80 -11.71 -13.34 2.32
N PRO A 81 -11.81 -13.30 0.97
CA PRO A 81 -11.15 -14.28 0.13
C PRO A 81 -9.62 -14.18 0.25
N ARG A 82 -8.93 -15.25 -0.13
CA ARG A 82 -7.48 -15.25 -0.32
C ARG A 82 -7.10 -14.32 -1.48
N VAL A 83 -6.31 -13.28 -1.22
CA VAL A 83 -5.89 -12.30 -2.24
C VAL A 83 -4.44 -12.55 -2.63
N LEU A 84 -4.14 -12.63 -3.93
CA LEU A 84 -2.78 -12.82 -4.43
C LEU A 84 -1.99 -11.51 -4.39
N GLY A 85 -0.82 -11.55 -3.73
CA GLY A 85 0.14 -10.46 -3.74
C GLY A 85 0.91 -10.34 -5.05
N ALA A 86 1.68 -9.26 -5.19
CA ALA A 86 2.44 -8.99 -6.42
C ALA A 86 3.38 -10.15 -6.81
N THR A 87 4.07 -10.75 -5.86
CA THR A 87 4.96 -11.89 -6.13
C THR A 87 4.19 -13.16 -6.47
N GLU A 88 3.10 -13.46 -5.75
CA GLU A 88 2.23 -14.62 -6.05
C GLU A 88 1.59 -14.49 -7.43
N ARG A 89 1.18 -13.27 -7.81
CA ARG A 89 0.71 -12.94 -9.16
C ARG A 89 1.83 -13.18 -10.20
N ALA A 90 3.07 -12.79 -9.91
CA ALA A 90 4.20 -13.07 -10.80
C ALA A 90 4.46 -14.57 -10.97
N LEU A 91 4.28 -15.38 -9.92
CA LEU A 91 4.34 -16.84 -10.00
C LEU A 91 3.20 -17.42 -10.85
N LEU A 92 1.98 -16.94 -10.67
CA LEU A 92 0.83 -17.29 -11.52
C LEU A 92 1.13 -17.03 -13.01
N LEU A 93 1.70 -15.85 -13.32
CA LEU A 93 2.08 -15.48 -14.69
C LEU A 93 3.23 -16.37 -15.23
N ALA A 94 4.17 -16.77 -14.37
CA ALA A 94 5.24 -17.72 -14.76
C ALA A 94 4.66 -19.09 -15.12
N ASP A 95 3.67 -19.56 -14.36
CA ASP A 95 2.99 -20.84 -14.63
C ASP A 95 2.22 -20.80 -15.97
N LEU A 96 1.50 -19.70 -16.25
CA LEU A 96 0.81 -19.51 -17.52
C LEU A 96 1.78 -19.47 -18.72
N ARG A 97 2.98 -18.89 -18.53
CA ARG A 97 4.02 -18.90 -19.58
C ARG A 97 4.52 -20.30 -19.89
N VAL A 98 4.72 -21.15 -18.87
CA VAL A 98 5.09 -22.55 -19.07
C VAL A 98 3.97 -23.32 -19.77
N ALA A 99 2.71 -22.97 -19.52
CA ALA A 99 1.55 -23.50 -20.23
C ALA A 99 1.42 -22.99 -21.69
N GLY A 100 2.34 -22.14 -22.16
CA GLY A 100 2.43 -21.71 -23.56
C GLY A 100 1.80 -20.34 -23.86
N PHE A 101 1.32 -19.59 -22.85
CA PHE A 101 0.78 -18.24 -23.06
C PHE A 101 1.90 -17.22 -23.14
N SER A 102 1.86 -16.33 -24.14
CA SER A 102 2.79 -15.23 -24.27
C SER A 102 2.53 -14.14 -23.22
N ALA A 103 3.47 -13.21 -23.03
CA ALA A 103 3.26 -12.06 -22.16
C ALA A 103 2.11 -11.16 -22.62
N GLU A 104 1.89 -11.08 -23.95
CA GLU A 104 0.80 -10.32 -24.56
C GLU A 104 -0.55 -10.99 -24.31
N ASP A 105 -0.63 -12.32 -24.44
CA ASP A 105 -1.82 -13.10 -24.11
C ASP A 105 -2.25 -12.90 -22.66
N ILE A 106 -1.28 -12.96 -21.76
CA ILE A 106 -1.51 -12.78 -20.33
C ILE A 106 -1.99 -11.35 -20.02
N ALA A 107 -1.37 -10.32 -20.62
CA ALA A 107 -1.79 -8.94 -20.46
C ALA A 107 -3.23 -8.71 -20.98
N CYS A 108 -3.56 -9.33 -22.13
CA CYS A 108 -4.91 -9.29 -22.68
C CYS A 108 -5.93 -9.93 -21.71
N ALA A 109 -5.64 -11.12 -21.19
CA ALA A 109 -6.51 -11.78 -20.22
C ALA A 109 -6.71 -10.96 -18.93
N GLN A 110 -5.65 -10.32 -18.42
CA GLN A 110 -5.74 -9.46 -17.24
C GLN A 110 -6.65 -8.25 -17.48
N ASN A 111 -6.55 -7.61 -18.66
CA ASN A 111 -7.41 -6.50 -19.04
C ASN A 111 -8.86 -6.94 -19.21
N GLN A 112 -9.11 -8.12 -19.76
CA GLN A 112 -10.46 -8.69 -19.89
C GLN A 112 -11.07 -8.98 -18.52
N VAL A 113 -10.30 -9.58 -17.61
CA VAL A 113 -10.75 -9.81 -16.22
C VAL A 113 -11.07 -8.50 -15.52
N ALA A 114 -10.23 -7.47 -15.66
CA ALA A 114 -10.49 -6.16 -15.07
C ALA A 114 -11.77 -5.51 -15.66
N ALA A 115 -11.95 -5.59 -16.97
CA ALA A 115 -13.16 -5.06 -17.63
C ALA A 115 -14.42 -5.84 -17.21
N MET A 116 -14.35 -7.17 -17.10
CA MET A 116 -15.45 -8.02 -16.65
C MET A 116 -15.88 -7.63 -15.22
N TRP A 117 -14.94 -7.42 -14.34
CA TRP A 117 -15.25 -7.01 -12.96
C TRP A 117 -15.77 -5.57 -12.87
N ALA A 118 -15.26 -4.66 -13.71
CA ALA A 118 -15.77 -3.28 -13.77
C ALA A 118 -17.22 -3.22 -14.27
N SER A 119 -17.66 -4.16 -15.14
CA SER A 119 -19.06 -4.27 -15.59
C SER A 119 -19.98 -4.98 -14.60
N GLY A 120 -19.44 -5.57 -13.53
CA GLY A 120 -20.22 -6.34 -12.56
C GLY A 120 -20.58 -7.76 -13.01
N ASP A 121 -19.92 -8.26 -14.06
CA ASP A 121 -20.13 -9.61 -14.57
C ASP A 121 -19.24 -10.62 -13.80
N ASP A 122 -19.87 -11.55 -13.10
CA ASP A 122 -19.18 -12.63 -12.37
C ASP A 122 -18.61 -13.73 -13.27
N ALA A 123 -19.09 -13.82 -14.50
CA ALA A 123 -18.68 -14.79 -15.51
C ALA A 123 -18.79 -14.21 -16.93
N PRO A 124 -17.99 -14.69 -17.88
CA PRO A 124 -18.16 -14.35 -19.28
C PRO A 124 -19.57 -14.77 -19.72
N SER A 125 -20.31 -13.84 -20.33
CA SER A 125 -21.65 -14.12 -20.84
C SER A 125 -21.64 -15.33 -21.79
N ASP A 126 -22.53 -16.29 -21.57
CA ASP A 126 -22.75 -17.44 -22.43
C ASP A 126 -23.02 -16.96 -23.87
N GLY A 127 -22.04 -17.08 -24.76
CA GLY A 127 -22.21 -16.71 -26.17
C GLY A 127 -20.98 -16.06 -26.84
N GLN A 128 -20.01 -15.57 -26.10
CA GLN A 128 -18.70 -15.27 -26.66
C GLN A 128 -17.84 -16.55 -26.56
N GLU A 129 -17.18 -16.95 -27.66
CA GLU A 129 -16.10 -17.93 -27.62
C GLU A 129 -15.16 -17.50 -26.48
N GLN A 130 -15.20 -18.25 -25.38
CA GLN A 130 -14.39 -17.92 -24.21
C GLN A 130 -12.94 -17.84 -24.67
N ASP A 131 -12.35 -16.65 -24.61
CA ASP A 131 -10.94 -16.52 -24.92
C ASP A 131 -10.19 -17.52 -24.03
N ALA A 132 -9.51 -18.47 -24.65
CA ALA A 132 -8.77 -19.53 -23.96
C ALA A 132 -7.80 -18.95 -22.92
N ARG A 133 -7.35 -17.72 -23.11
CA ARG A 133 -6.47 -16.94 -22.22
C ARG A 133 -7.19 -16.53 -20.94
N LEU A 134 -8.40 -15.99 -21.08
CA LEU A 134 -9.23 -15.61 -19.93
C LEU A 134 -9.58 -16.82 -19.10
N LYS A 135 -10.01 -17.91 -19.75
CA LYS A 135 -10.29 -19.17 -19.08
C LYS A 135 -9.09 -19.70 -18.32
N ALA A 136 -7.91 -19.75 -18.94
CA ALA A 136 -6.69 -20.23 -18.28
C ALA A 136 -6.33 -19.40 -17.03
N LEU A 137 -6.50 -18.09 -17.08
CA LEU A 137 -6.28 -17.22 -15.92
C LEU A 137 -7.30 -17.50 -14.82
N LEU A 138 -8.57 -17.59 -15.14
CA LEU A 138 -9.64 -17.89 -14.17
C LEU A 138 -9.46 -19.28 -13.55
N ASP A 139 -9.20 -20.32 -14.37
CA ASP A 139 -8.94 -21.67 -13.89
C ASP A 139 -7.73 -21.70 -12.94
N ALA A 140 -6.70 -20.94 -13.25
CA ALA A 140 -5.51 -20.83 -12.39
C ALA A 140 -5.78 -20.10 -11.06
N LEU A 141 -6.70 -19.14 -11.01
CA LEU A 141 -7.16 -18.48 -9.78
C LEU A 141 -8.04 -19.43 -8.97
N ILE A 142 -8.99 -20.12 -9.62
CA ILE A 142 -9.85 -21.13 -8.97
C ILE A 142 -9.01 -22.24 -8.36
N ALA A 143 -8.03 -22.77 -9.09
CA ALA A 143 -7.13 -23.83 -8.59
C ALA A 143 -6.34 -23.40 -7.34
N ARG A 144 -6.15 -22.10 -7.13
CA ARG A 144 -5.49 -21.52 -5.94
C ARG A 144 -6.47 -21.10 -4.85
N ASN A 145 -7.76 -21.25 -5.10
CA ASN A 145 -8.82 -20.67 -4.25
C ASN A 145 -8.52 -19.21 -3.88
N ALA A 146 -8.13 -18.40 -4.87
CA ALA A 146 -7.63 -17.05 -4.66
C ALA A 146 -8.18 -16.07 -5.68
N VAL A 147 -8.16 -14.80 -5.32
CA VAL A 147 -8.64 -13.69 -6.14
C VAL A 147 -7.54 -12.64 -6.36
N LEU A 148 -7.73 -11.78 -7.34
CA LEU A 148 -6.88 -10.61 -7.54
C LEU A 148 -7.44 -9.42 -6.74
N PRO A 149 -6.60 -8.49 -6.25
CA PRO A 149 -7.05 -7.31 -5.52
C PRO A 149 -8.12 -6.49 -6.29
N GLU A 150 -8.00 -6.43 -7.61
CA GLU A 150 -8.90 -5.68 -8.49
C GLU A 150 -10.32 -6.26 -8.54
N SER A 151 -10.53 -7.53 -8.16
CA SER A 151 -11.86 -8.18 -8.15
C SER A 151 -12.66 -7.93 -6.87
N LEU A 152 -12.05 -7.39 -5.83
CA LEU A 152 -12.66 -7.31 -4.50
C LEU A 152 -13.95 -6.49 -4.49
N VAL A 153 -13.97 -5.35 -5.19
CA VAL A 153 -15.15 -4.47 -5.24
C VAL A 153 -16.31 -5.17 -5.94
N ALA A 154 -16.04 -5.82 -7.09
CA ALA A 154 -17.09 -6.53 -7.83
C ALA A 154 -17.68 -7.70 -7.02
N GLN A 155 -16.83 -8.50 -6.37
CA GLN A 155 -17.27 -9.59 -5.49
C GLN A 155 -18.07 -9.06 -4.29
N ALA A 156 -17.66 -7.94 -3.70
CA ALA A 156 -18.39 -7.29 -2.63
C ALA A 156 -19.77 -6.82 -3.11
N CYS A 157 -19.86 -6.21 -4.30
CA CYS A 157 -21.13 -5.80 -4.91
C CYS A 157 -22.05 -7.00 -5.20
N ALA A 158 -21.51 -8.08 -5.78
CA ALA A 158 -22.27 -9.30 -6.06
C ALA A 158 -22.86 -9.90 -4.78
N ARG A 159 -22.02 -9.96 -3.71
CA ARG A 159 -22.49 -10.50 -2.42
C ARG A 159 -23.50 -9.58 -1.75
N LEU A 160 -23.32 -8.26 -1.82
CA LEU A 160 -24.29 -7.30 -1.32
C LEU A 160 -25.64 -7.41 -2.05
N ALA A 161 -25.61 -7.62 -3.37
CA ALA A 161 -26.82 -7.83 -4.17
C ALA A 161 -27.52 -9.17 -3.84
N ALA A 162 -26.74 -10.20 -3.46
CA ALA A 162 -27.28 -11.51 -3.07
C ALA A 162 -27.77 -11.56 -1.62
N ALA A 163 -27.33 -10.67 -0.76
CA ALA A 163 -27.80 -10.54 0.61
C ALA A 163 -29.21 -9.96 0.64
N GLY A 164 -29.98 -10.28 1.69
CA GLY A 164 -31.29 -9.69 1.91
C GLY A 164 -31.22 -8.15 2.07
N GLU A 165 -32.31 -7.45 1.75
CA GLU A 165 -32.38 -5.99 1.92
C GLU A 165 -31.98 -5.61 3.36
N GLY A 166 -30.89 -4.86 3.53
CA GLY A 166 -30.42 -4.29 4.78
C GLY A 166 -29.50 -5.17 5.64
N GLU A 167 -29.24 -6.44 5.28
CA GLU A 167 -28.44 -7.35 6.12
C GLU A 167 -26.99 -6.90 6.30
N LEU A 168 -26.39 -6.29 5.26
CA LEU A 168 -25.02 -5.80 5.29
C LEU A 168 -24.90 -4.25 5.30
N CYS A 169 -26.04 -3.56 5.34
CA CYS A 169 -26.10 -2.11 5.25
C CYS A 169 -25.98 -1.45 6.63
N VAL A 170 -25.54 -0.18 6.61
CA VAL A 170 -25.47 0.68 7.79
C VAL A 170 -26.32 1.94 7.58
N ALA A 171 -26.82 2.55 8.66
CA ALA A 171 -27.69 3.71 8.54
C ALA A 171 -26.96 4.91 7.93
N HIS A 172 -25.74 5.18 8.38
CA HIS A 172 -25.00 6.38 8.01
C HIS A 172 -23.58 6.05 7.56
N VAL A 173 -23.19 6.51 6.39
CA VAL A 173 -21.85 6.31 5.83
C VAL A 173 -21.19 7.67 5.60
N PHE A 174 -19.94 7.78 6.04
CA PHE A 174 -19.06 8.91 5.85
C PHE A 174 -17.84 8.50 5.04
N VAL A 175 -17.42 9.31 4.07
CA VAL A 175 -16.20 9.08 3.29
C VAL A 175 -15.31 10.29 3.40
N ASP A 176 -14.12 10.12 3.97
CA ASP A 176 -13.08 11.15 3.96
C ASP A 176 -12.17 10.98 2.74
N ASP A 177 -11.63 12.08 2.21
CA ASP A 177 -10.84 12.11 0.99
C ASP A 177 -11.47 11.31 -0.18
N ALA A 178 -12.79 11.48 -0.38
CA ALA A 178 -13.59 10.76 -1.38
C ALA A 178 -13.06 10.91 -2.82
N ASP A 179 -12.34 11.98 -3.10
CA ASP A 179 -11.64 12.24 -4.36
C ASP A 179 -10.49 11.26 -4.66
N ALA A 180 -10.01 10.54 -3.64
CA ALA A 180 -8.99 9.51 -3.76
C ALA A 180 -9.54 8.07 -3.70
N VAL A 181 -10.86 7.92 -3.65
CA VAL A 181 -11.55 6.62 -3.70
C VAL A 181 -12.00 6.34 -5.14
N PRO A 182 -11.73 5.14 -5.70
CA PRO A 182 -12.18 4.80 -7.05
C PRO A 182 -13.70 4.85 -7.21
N PRO A 183 -14.22 5.16 -8.41
CA PRO A 183 -15.66 5.26 -8.69
C PRO A 183 -16.44 4.01 -8.29
N GLU A 184 -15.91 2.82 -8.57
CA GLU A 184 -16.53 1.54 -8.26
C GLU A 184 -16.65 1.34 -6.75
N ALA A 185 -15.63 1.72 -6.00
CA ALA A 185 -15.64 1.66 -4.55
C ALA A 185 -16.58 2.71 -3.93
N LEU A 186 -16.69 3.90 -4.51
CA LEU A 186 -17.70 4.89 -4.12
C LEU A 186 -19.11 4.36 -4.37
N GLY A 187 -19.34 3.66 -5.50
CA GLY A 187 -20.59 2.97 -5.80
C GLY A 187 -20.94 1.92 -4.74
N LEU A 188 -19.99 1.05 -4.39
CA LEU A 188 -20.14 0.06 -3.31
C LEU A 188 -20.52 0.74 -1.99
N VAL A 189 -19.81 1.80 -1.60
CA VAL A 189 -20.05 2.54 -0.35
C VAL A 189 -21.43 3.20 -0.36
N ALA A 190 -21.87 3.73 -1.50
CA ALA A 190 -23.20 4.32 -1.63
C ALA A 190 -24.32 3.28 -1.45
N CYS A 191 -24.12 2.05 -1.95
CA CYS A 191 -25.08 0.95 -1.78
C CYS A 191 -25.21 0.48 -0.31
N LEU A 192 -24.21 0.72 0.53
CA LEU A 192 -24.25 0.37 1.96
C LEU A 192 -25.10 1.35 2.80
N ALA A 193 -25.22 2.60 2.37
CA ALA A 193 -25.87 3.65 3.14
C ALA A 193 -27.40 3.56 3.03
N GLN A 194 -28.10 3.47 4.17
CA GLN A 194 -29.58 3.40 4.18
C GLN A 194 -30.24 4.77 4.40
N ALA A 195 -29.70 5.60 5.28
CA ALA A 195 -30.29 6.88 5.66
C ALA A 195 -29.50 8.06 5.12
N SER A 196 -28.17 8.09 5.29
CA SER A 196 -27.35 9.19 4.79
C SER A 196 -25.96 8.74 4.33
N LEU A 197 -25.47 9.44 3.29
CA LEU A 197 -24.12 9.34 2.78
C LEU A 197 -23.49 10.75 2.80
N PHE A 198 -22.39 10.90 3.51
CA PHE A 198 -21.63 12.15 3.58
C PHE A 198 -20.24 11.95 2.96
N LEU A 199 -19.92 12.73 1.93
CA LEU A 199 -18.67 12.64 1.18
C LEU A 199 -17.86 13.92 1.37
N ALA A 200 -16.61 13.81 1.83
CA ALA A 200 -15.69 14.93 1.94
C ALA A 200 -14.50 14.72 0.99
N GLY A 201 -14.23 15.68 0.09
CA GLY A 201 -13.19 15.53 -0.91
C GLY A 201 -12.70 16.84 -1.53
N ASP A 202 -11.67 16.77 -2.34
CA ASP A 202 -11.09 17.87 -3.11
C ASP A 202 -11.27 17.61 -4.61
N ALA A 203 -12.28 18.19 -5.21
CA ALA A 203 -12.60 18.02 -6.64
C ALA A 203 -11.50 18.53 -7.60
N ASP A 204 -10.60 19.37 -7.09
CA ASP A 204 -9.50 19.95 -7.86
C ASP A 204 -8.14 19.34 -7.51
N ARG A 205 -8.10 18.25 -6.70
CA ARG A 205 -6.86 17.56 -6.35
C ARG A 205 -6.14 17.08 -7.60
N LYS A 206 -4.87 17.46 -7.72
CA LYS A 206 -4.00 17.03 -8.82
C LYS A 206 -3.13 15.86 -8.37
N GLY A 207 -2.94 14.86 -9.24
CA GLY A 207 -2.00 13.77 -8.99
C GLY A 207 -2.50 12.67 -8.06
N VAL A 208 -3.81 12.51 -7.91
CA VAL A 208 -4.40 11.28 -7.39
C VAL A 208 -3.96 10.13 -8.29
N SER A 209 -3.64 8.99 -7.71
CA SER A 209 -3.06 7.86 -8.40
C SER A 209 -3.97 7.35 -9.52
N ASP A 210 -3.51 7.47 -10.76
CA ASP A 210 -4.15 6.80 -11.90
C ASP A 210 -4.14 5.25 -11.75
N ALA A 211 -3.33 4.72 -10.81
CA ALA A 211 -3.20 3.29 -10.59
C ALA A 211 -4.47 2.64 -10.04
N ASP A 212 -5.28 3.38 -9.29
CA ASP A 212 -6.54 2.89 -8.72
C ASP A 212 -7.78 3.41 -9.47
N GLY A 213 -7.60 4.15 -10.57
CA GLY A 213 -8.70 4.71 -11.37
C GLY A 213 -9.48 5.83 -10.68
N ALA A 214 -8.98 6.40 -9.58
CA ALA A 214 -9.68 7.47 -8.87
C ALA A 214 -9.80 8.73 -9.73
N ASP A 215 -11.02 9.26 -9.85
CA ASP A 215 -11.30 10.54 -10.49
C ASP A 215 -11.77 11.54 -9.42
N PRO A 216 -11.03 12.62 -9.18
CA PRO A 216 -11.36 13.59 -8.13
C PRO A 216 -12.73 14.24 -8.24
N ARG A 217 -13.43 14.10 -9.36
CA ARG A 217 -14.73 14.74 -9.59
C ARG A 217 -15.92 13.79 -9.47
N VAL A 218 -15.68 12.49 -9.48
CA VAL A 218 -16.80 11.51 -9.51
C VAL A 218 -17.65 11.60 -8.25
N PHE A 219 -17.06 11.82 -7.09
CA PHE A 219 -17.85 11.92 -5.84
C PHE A 219 -18.87 13.07 -5.85
N LEU A 220 -18.65 14.13 -6.66
CA LEU A 220 -19.63 15.21 -6.81
C LEU A 220 -20.91 14.75 -7.51
N SER A 221 -20.83 13.76 -8.40
CA SER A 221 -21.96 13.27 -9.17
C SER A 221 -22.95 12.45 -8.33
N LEU A 222 -22.53 11.99 -7.15
CA LEU A 222 -23.39 11.21 -6.24
C LEU A 222 -24.43 12.07 -5.51
N ALA A 223 -24.20 13.38 -5.42
CA ALA A 223 -25.18 14.32 -4.86
C ALA A 223 -25.89 15.10 -5.94
N GLY A 224 -27.15 15.45 -5.70
CA GLY A 224 -27.83 16.49 -6.50
C GLY A 224 -27.18 17.86 -6.24
N SER A 225 -27.44 18.82 -7.13
CA SER A 225 -26.83 20.17 -7.04
C SER A 225 -27.04 20.89 -5.70
N GLU A 226 -28.09 20.59 -4.98
CA GLU A 226 -28.42 21.17 -3.67
C GLU A 226 -27.64 20.51 -2.51
N GLY A 227 -27.09 19.30 -2.73
CA GLY A 227 -26.33 18.55 -1.71
C GLY A 227 -24.82 18.85 -1.70
N VAL A 228 -24.33 19.73 -2.57
CA VAL A 228 -22.89 20.05 -2.66
C VAL A 228 -22.58 21.36 -1.94
N HIS A 229 -21.73 21.28 -0.93
CA HIS A 229 -21.29 22.42 -0.14
C HIS A 229 -19.78 22.64 -0.31
N ALA A 230 -19.37 23.85 -0.69
CA ALA A 230 -17.98 24.20 -0.84
C ALA A 230 -17.47 24.89 0.44
N LEU A 231 -16.37 24.38 0.98
CA LEU A 231 -15.65 25.09 2.03
C LEU A 231 -14.88 26.29 1.43
N PRO A 232 -14.84 27.42 2.14
CA PRO A 232 -13.99 28.52 1.72
C PRO A 232 -12.54 28.03 1.63
N GLN A 233 -11.84 28.44 0.58
CA GLN A 233 -10.42 28.13 0.47
C GLN A 233 -9.71 28.73 1.69
N PRO A 234 -8.83 27.95 2.35
CA PRO A 234 -8.07 28.49 3.46
C PRO A 234 -7.26 29.69 2.98
N SER A 235 -7.24 30.74 3.77
CA SER A 235 -6.40 31.93 3.51
C SER A 235 -4.89 31.60 3.48
N ARG A 236 -4.53 30.37 3.85
CA ARG A 236 -3.18 29.78 3.78
C ARG A 236 -3.28 28.42 3.12
N ARG A 237 -2.95 28.36 1.83
CA ARG A 237 -2.83 27.08 1.10
C ARG A 237 -1.71 26.20 1.64
N MET A 238 -0.72 26.79 2.28
CA MET A 238 0.35 26.12 3.00
C MET A 238 0.74 26.98 4.19
N ASN A 239 1.20 26.38 5.27
CA ASN A 239 1.80 27.14 6.35
C ASN A 239 3.15 27.65 5.84
N ALA A 240 3.17 28.83 5.23
CA ALA A 240 4.34 29.41 4.56
C ALA A 240 5.59 29.48 5.49
N ALA A 241 5.35 29.46 6.80
CA ALA A 241 6.41 29.40 7.80
C ALA A 241 7.13 28.04 7.85
N CYS A 242 6.49 26.96 7.38
CA CYS A 242 7.02 25.59 7.46
C CYS A 242 7.39 25.00 6.09
N SER A 243 7.19 25.73 4.98
CA SER A 243 7.50 25.24 3.65
C SER A 243 8.80 25.84 3.12
N GLN A 244 9.68 25.01 2.58
CA GLN A 244 10.98 25.43 2.10
C GLN A 244 11.31 24.79 0.76
N ALA A 245 11.95 25.56 -0.14
CA ALA A 245 12.53 25.07 -1.38
C ALA A 245 14.05 25.07 -1.24
N VAL A 246 14.69 23.93 -1.46
CA VAL A 246 16.14 23.76 -1.30
C VAL A 246 16.77 23.27 -2.59
N LYS A 247 17.81 23.97 -3.01
CA LYS A 247 18.59 23.72 -4.22
C LYS A 247 19.95 23.13 -3.85
N TRP A 248 20.19 21.89 -4.24
CA TRP A 248 21.44 21.18 -4.00
C TRP A 248 22.35 21.20 -5.24
N GLY A 249 23.64 21.05 -5.05
CA GLY A 249 24.59 20.92 -6.14
C GLY A 249 24.32 19.67 -6.97
N ASP A 250 24.19 18.53 -6.31
CA ASP A 250 23.92 17.23 -6.94
C ASP A 250 23.12 16.30 -6.01
N ALA A 251 22.82 15.09 -6.49
CA ALA A 251 22.01 14.13 -5.77
C ALA A 251 22.69 13.50 -4.54
N ALA A 252 24.03 13.59 -4.44
CA ALA A 252 24.74 13.12 -3.25
C ALA A 252 24.64 14.17 -2.13
N GLU A 253 24.82 15.44 -2.47
CA GLU A 253 24.62 16.56 -1.55
C GLU A 253 23.17 16.61 -1.04
N GLU A 254 22.19 16.43 -1.95
CA GLU A 254 20.78 16.31 -1.56
C GLU A 254 20.56 15.17 -0.55
N ALA A 255 21.05 13.97 -0.84
CA ALA A 255 20.89 12.83 0.04
C ALA A 255 21.49 13.06 1.44
N ALA A 256 22.67 13.66 1.50
CA ALA A 256 23.33 13.99 2.77
C ALA A 256 22.54 15.05 3.56
N GLY A 257 22.11 16.13 2.91
CA GLY A 257 21.33 17.19 3.55
C GLY A 257 19.96 16.73 4.03
N ILE A 258 19.25 15.91 3.23
CA ILE A 258 17.95 15.36 3.63
C ILE A 258 18.11 14.31 4.73
N THR A 259 19.19 13.54 4.75
CA THR A 259 19.50 12.65 5.87
C THR A 259 19.66 13.42 7.19
N ALA A 260 20.39 14.54 7.17
CA ALA A 260 20.54 15.40 8.35
C ALA A 260 19.21 16.03 8.79
N LEU A 261 18.36 16.42 7.83
CA LEU A 261 17.01 16.90 8.11
C LEU A 261 16.14 15.83 8.76
N ALA A 262 16.14 14.61 8.22
CA ALA A 262 15.40 13.49 8.77
C ALA A 262 15.91 13.14 10.19
N ASP A 263 17.23 13.10 10.41
CA ASP A 263 17.81 12.86 11.73
C ASP A 263 17.37 13.92 12.75
N ARG A 264 17.38 15.19 12.38
CA ARG A 264 16.87 16.29 13.22
C ARG A 264 15.39 16.09 13.55
N ALA A 265 14.56 15.80 12.54
CA ALA A 265 13.13 15.61 12.75
C ALA A 265 12.83 14.41 13.65
N LEU A 266 13.61 13.33 13.55
CA LEU A 266 13.44 12.11 14.34
C LEU A 266 14.05 12.22 15.74
N SER A 267 15.10 13.01 15.95
CA SER A 267 15.80 13.12 17.23
C SER A 267 14.98 13.78 18.35
N GLY A 268 13.94 14.53 18.01
CA GLY A 268 13.00 15.11 18.97
C GLY A 268 11.61 14.51 18.90
N ALA A 269 11.43 13.43 18.12
CA ALA A 269 10.12 12.85 17.88
C ALA A 269 9.58 12.12 19.11
N ARG A 270 8.27 12.24 19.31
CA ARG A 270 7.51 11.56 20.35
C ARG A 270 6.57 10.56 19.72
N VAL A 271 6.25 9.51 20.47
CA VAL A 271 5.22 8.56 20.06
C VAL A 271 3.91 9.33 19.81
N GLY A 272 3.30 9.10 18.65
CA GLY A 272 2.08 9.79 18.23
C GLY A 272 2.28 11.07 17.42
N GLU A 273 3.51 11.56 17.27
CA GLU A 273 3.81 12.58 16.25
C GLU A 273 3.84 11.92 14.87
N GLY A 274 3.46 12.69 13.84
CA GLY A 274 3.40 12.18 12.47
C GLY A 274 4.75 11.70 11.94
N PRO A 275 4.76 10.86 10.90
CA PRO A 275 5.96 10.25 10.33
C PRO A 275 6.83 11.27 9.58
N VAL A 276 8.10 10.88 9.35
CA VAL A 276 8.99 11.51 8.38
C VAL A 276 8.82 10.80 7.04
N ALA A 277 8.24 11.46 6.06
CA ALA A 277 7.91 10.91 4.75
C ALA A 277 8.77 11.52 3.64
N LEU A 278 9.44 10.68 2.88
CA LEU A 278 10.31 11.04 1.77
C LEU A 278 9.70 10.55 0.47
N VAL A 279 9.49 11.46 -0.48
CA VAL A 279 8.83 11.18 -1.77
C VAL A 279 9.86 11.33 -2.90
N PRO A 280 10.56 10.27 -3.29
CA PRO A 280 11.56 10.32 -4.35
C PRO A 280 10.91 10.25 -5.74
N PRO A 281 11.57 10.81 -6.78
CA PRO A 281 11.04 10.79 -8.14
C PRO A 281 11.04 9.40 -8.77
N ASN A 282 11.98 8.54 -8.37
CA ASN A 282 12.16 7.21 -8.94
C ASN A 282 12.95 6.28 -7.99
N ARG A 283 13.00 4.98 -8.35
CA ARG A 283 13.69 3.94 -7.58
C ARG A 283 15.19 4.21 -7.35
N SER A 284 15.86 4.86 -8.29
CA SER A 284 17.29 5.19 -8.16
C SER A 284 17.52 6.21 -7.04
N TRP A 285 16.65 7.23 -6.96
CA TRP A 285 16.65 8.20 -5.86
C TRP A 285 16.30 7.56 -4.51
N ALA A 286 15.24 6.76 -4.49
CA ALA A 286 14.83 6.01 -3.29
C ALA A 286 16.01 5.19 -2.73
N ARG A 287 16.70 4.45 -3.59
CA ARG A 287 17.83 3.62 -3.20
C ARG A 287 19.00 4.44 -2.64
N ARG A 288 19.28 5.61 -3.22
CA ARG A 288 20.35 6.51 -2.76
C ARG A 288 20.04 7.10 -1.40
N ILE A 289 18.83 7.62 -1.20
CA ILE A 289 18.43 8.18 0.09
C ILE A 289 18.35 7.10 1.17
N SER A 290 17.86 5.89 0.84
CA SER A 290 17.85 4.75 1.77
C SER A 290 19.25 4.42 2.26
N GLN A 291 20.23 4.39 1.36
CA GLN A 291 21.62 4.12 1.73
C GLN A 291 22.20 5.23 2.63
N SER A 292 21.89 6.48 2.33
CA SER A 292 22.36 7.63 3.15
C SER A 292 21.76 7.58 4.56
N LEU A 293 20.46 7.30 4.68
CA LEU A 293 19.76 7.16 5.96
C LEU A 293 20.30 5.98 6.77
N ALA A 294 20.47 4.82 6.12
CA ALA A 294 21.01 3.63 6.77
C ALA A 294 22.42 3.86 7.33
N ASN A 295 23.28 4.57 6.59
CA ASN A 295 24.61 4.96 7.03
C ASN A 295 24.58 5.90 8.27
N ALA A 296 23.51 6.66 8.44
CA ALA A 296 23.27 7.52 9.60
C ALA A 296 22.54 6.80 10.76
N GLY A 297 22.28 5.49 10.64
CA GLY A 297 21.60 4.71 11.66
C GLY A 297 20.08 4.95 11.71
N ILE A 298 19.48 5.50 10.64
CA ILE A 298 18.05 5.70 10.51
C ILE A 298 17.46 4.49 9.77
N GLU A 299 16.50 3.81 10.40
CA GLU A 299 15.77 2.72 9.76
C GLU A 299 14.92 3.26 8.60
N VAL A 300 14.93 2.57 7.46
CA VAL A 300 14.17 2.98 6.27
C VAL A 300 13.09 1.96 5.97
N CYS A 301 11.86 2.44 5.89
CA CYS A 301 10.72 1.68 5.39
C CYS A 301 10.41 2.15 3.96
N ASP A 302 10.83 1.38 2.94
CA ASP A 302 10.56 1.69 1.53
C ASP A 302 9.24 1.04 1.09
N MET A 303 8.19 1.85 1.08
CA MET A 303 6.84 1.45 0.69
C MET A 303 6.50 1.84 -0.75
N ALA A 304 7.35 2.65 -1.40
CA ALA A 304 7.10 3.11 -2.77
C ALA A 304 7.55 2.09 -3.82
N TYR A 305 8.67 1.41 -3.56
CA TYR A 305 9.37 0.59 -4.56
C TYR A 305 9.68 -0.83 -4.08
N VAL A 306 9.66 -1.05 -2.77
CA VAL A 306 9.93 -2.34 -2.14
C VAL A 306 8.87 -2.57 -1.07
N GLY A 307 7.68 -2.99 -1.50
CA GLY A 307 6.67 -3.46 -0.54
C GLY A 307 7.18 -4.67 0.26
N PRO A 308 6.62 -4.97 1.43
CA PRO A 308 7.10 -6.01 2.33
C PRO A 308 7.16 -7.41 1.68
N LEU A 309 6.31 -7.66 0.68
CA LEU A 309 6.26 -8.91 -0.08
C LEU A 309 6.81 -8.78 -1.51
N ALA A 310 7.34 -7.62 -1.91
CA ALA A 310 7.88 -7.38 -3.24
C ALA A 310 9.37 -7.78 -3.36
N CYS A 311 9.77 -8.84 -2.68
CA CYS A 311 11.10 -9.41 -2.77
C CYS A 311 11.23 -10.38 -3.97
N ASP A 312 12.45 -10.55 -4.47
CA ASP A 312 12.72 -11.57 -5.50
C ASP A 312 12.75 -12.96 -4.84
N PRO A 313 11.84 -13.87 -5.17
CA PRO A 313 11.84 -15.22 -4.61
C PRO A 313 13.08 -16.04 -5.00
N ARG A 314 13.86 -15.60 -5.99
CA ARG A 314 15.12 -16.23 -6.40
C ARG A 314 16.27 -15.91 -5.44
N ASP A 315 16.19 -14.82 -4.71
CA ASP A 315 17.20 -14.43 -3.72
C ASP A 315 16.91 -15.11 -2.37
N PRO A 316 17.66 -16.14 -1.98
CA PRO A 316 17.38 -16.88 -0.76
C PRO A 316 17.61 -16.07 0.52
N LYS A 317 18.36 -14.97 0.44
CA LYS A 317 18.61 -14.06 1.57
C LYS A 317 17.58 -12.93 1.65
N GLY A 318 17.17 -12.41 0.48
CA GLY A 318 16.23 -11.29 0.40
C GLY A 318 14.75 -11.70 0.45
N CYS A 319 14.42 -13.00 0.33
CA CYS A 319 13.03 -13.47 0.28
C CYS A 319 12.44 -13.86 1.66
N ALA A 320 13.10 -13.52 2.77
CA ALA A 320 12.64 -13.88 4.12
C ALA A 320 11.18 -13.44 4.42
N PRO A 321 10.69 -12.24 4.04
CA PRO A 321 9.29 -11.86 4.24
C PRO A 321 8.32 -12.75 3.48
N LEU A 322 8.65 -13.10 2.23
CA LEU A 322 7.83 -13.97 1.39
C LEU A 322 7.81 -15.40 1.94
N ARG A 323 8.96 -15.89 2.41
CA ARG A 323 9.06 -17.18 3.11
C ARG A 323 8.19 -17.22 4.35
N CYS A 324 8.24 -16.17 5.17
CA CYS A 324 7.40 -16.05 6.35
C CYS A 324 5.91 -16.02 5.99
N PHE A 325 5.54 -15.24 4.98
CA PHE A 325 4.17 -15.14 4.50
C PHE A 325 3.63 -16.50 4.03
N ALA A 326 4.41 -17.21 3.20
CA ALA A 326 4.03 -18.55 2.73
C ALA A 326 3.94 -19.55 3.88
N ALA A 327 4.88 -19.53 4.84
CA ALA A 327 4.85 -20.38 6.02
C ALA A 327 3.62 -20.15 6.89
N LEU A 328 3.24 -18.88 7.13
CA LEU A 328 2.02 -18.55 7.87
C LEU A 328 0.77 -19.05 7.14
N GLY A 329 0.71 -18.91 5.81
CA GLY A 329 -0.40 -19.44 5.02
C GLY A 329 -0.53 -20.95 5.14
N LEU A 330 0.57 -21.69 5.06
CA LEU A 330 0.59 -23.15 5.22
C LEU A 330 0.25 -23.60 6.66
N LEU A 331 0.67 -22.85 7.67
CA LEU A 331 0.31 -23.12 9.06
C LEU A 331 -1.15 -22.78 9.37
N ALA A 332 -1.71 -21.79 8.66
CA ALA A 332 -3.12 -21.42 8.78
C ALA A 332 -4.05 -22.40 8.05
N GLU A 333 -3.65 -22.81 6.85
CA GLU A 333 -4.39 -23.71 5.98
C GLU A 333 -3.42 -24.61 5.19
N GLU A 334 -3.29 -25.86 5.61
CA GLU A 334 -2.37 -26.82 5.00
C GLU A 334 -2.63 -27.06 3.51
N ASN A 335 -3.85 -26.82 3.05
CA ASN A 335 -4.28 -26.97 1.66
C ASN A 335 -4.21 -25.67 0.84
N ASP A 336 -3.63 -24.58 1.35
CA ASP A 336 -3.47 -23.33 0.58
C ASP A 336 -2.47 -23.52 -0.58
N VAL A 337 -3.01 -23.74 -1.77
CA VAL A 337 -2.24 -23.94 -3.02
C VAL A 337 -1.36 -22.73 -3.34
N ALA A 338 -1.82 -21.50 -3.04
CA ALA A 338 -1.04 -20.29 -3.30
C ALA A 338 0.21 -20.22 -2.41
N SER A 339 0.06 -20.57 -1.14
CA SER A 339 1.19 -20.64 -0.20
C SER A 339 2.15 -21.78 -0.55
N TRP A 340 1.65 -22.97 -0.93
CA TRP A 340 2.51 -24.07 -1.43
C TRP A 340 3.27 -23.65 -2.69
N ARG A 341 2.60 -23.02 -3.66
CA ARG A 341 3.24 -22.54 -4.87
C ARG A 341 4.35 -21.54 -4.58
N THR A 342 4.10 -20.62 -3.66
CA THR A 342 5.07 -19.62 -3.21
C THR A 342 6.25 -20.29 -2.53
N TRP A 343 6.00 -21.18 -1.56
CA TRP A 343 7.03 -21.92 -0.83
C TRP A 343 7.94 -22.74 -1.75
N CYS A 344 7.35 -23.45 -2.71
CA CYS A 344 8.08 -24.26 -3.70
C CYS A 344 8.90 -23.42 -4.70
N SER A 345 8.64 -22.13 -4.84
CA SER A 345 9.38 -21.23 -5.73
C SER A 345 10.67 -20.67 -5.15
N LEU A 346 10.80 -20.67 -3.82
CA LEU A 346 11.87 -19.97 -3.12
C LEU A 346 13.27 -20.51 -3.47
N GLY A 347 14.18 -19.60 -3.87
CA GLY A 347 15.58 -19.92 -4.16
C GLY A 347 15.84 -20.58 -5.52
N TYR A 348 14.84 -20.75 -6.38
CA TYR A 348 15.02 -21.33 -7.72
C TYR A 348 15.02 -20.25 -8.80
N ALA A 349 15.99 -20.34 -9.72
CA ALA A 349 16.16 -19.36 -10.80
C ALA A 349 14.96 -19.30 -11.77
N ASP A 350 14.33 -20.44 -12.05
CA ASP A 350 13.12 -20.58 -12.87
C ASP A 350 11.82 -20.46 -12.06
N LEU A 351 11.92 -20.08 -10.78
CA LEU A 351 10.79 -20.01 -9.84
C LEU A 351 10.09 -21.37 -9.63
N GLY A 352 10.76 -22.49 -9.97
CA GLY A 352 10.17 -23.83 -9.92
C GLY A 352 9.00 -24.04 -10.88
N ALA A 353 8.83 -23.17 -11.88
CA ALA A 353 7.65 -23.17 -12.75
C ALA A 353 7.49 -24.47 -13.55
N THR A 354 8.59 -25.03 -14.08
CA THR A 354 8.55 -26.31 -14.81
C THR A 354 8.16 -27.46 -13.88
N ALA A 355 8.74 -27.54 -12.67
CA ALA A 355 8.40 -28.58 -11.71
C ALA A 355 6.93 -28.51 -11.28
N TRP A 356 6.43 -27.28 -11.08
CA TRP A 356 5.04 -27.03 -10.73
C TRP A 356 4.06 -27.39 -11.85
N ALA A 357 4.38 -27.06 -13.10
CA ALA A 357 3.58 -27.48 -14.26
C ALA A 357 3.50 -29.01 -14.40
N ASN A 358 4.62 -29.73 -14.18
CA ASN A 358 4.63 -31.18 -14.17
C ASN A 358 3.79 -31.75 -13.01
N LEU A 359 3.80 -31.13 -11.83
CA LEU A 359 2.92 -31.48 -10.72
C LEU A 359 1.44 -31.28 -11.08
N GLN A 360 1.09 -30.19 -11.74
CA GLN A 360 -0.28 -29.95 -12.21
C GLN A 360 -0.73 -31.03 -13.20
N ALA A 361 0.14 -31.40 -14.18
CA ALA A 361 -0.14 -32.49 -15.11
C ALA A 361 -0.32 -33.83 -14.38
N TYR A 362 0.52 -34.10 -13.39
CA TYR A 362 0.43 -35.32 -12.56
C TYR A 362 -0.88 -35.33 -11.74
N ALA A 363 -1.28 -34.22 -11.14
CA ALA A 363 -2.55 -34.07 -10.44
C ALA A 363 -3.76 -34.33 -11.36
N MET A 364 -3.76 -33.74 -12.55
CA MET A 364 -4.82 -33.93 -13.55
C MET A 364 -4.93 -35.37 -14.00
N SER A 365 -3.80 -36.06 -14.28
CA SER A 365 -3.80 -37.47 -14.69
C SER A 365 -4.34 -38.40 -13.61
N GLY A 366 -4.16 -38.05 -12.33
CA GLY A 366 -4.67 -38.80 -11.20
C GLY A 366 -6.04 -38.34 -10.70
N SER A 367 -6.67 -37.33 -11.32
CA SER A 367 -7.92 -36.69 -10.86
C SER A 367 -7.85 -36.27 -9.38
N LYS A 368 -6.72 -35.70 -8.96
CA LYS A 368 -6.41 -35.33 -7.57
C LYS A 368 -6.27 -33.80 -7.42
N GLY A 369 -6.50 -33.30 -6.21
CA GLY A 369 -6.11 -31.93 -5.88
C GLY A 369 -4.58 -31.73 -5.91
N ILE A 370 -4.11 -30.52 -6.20
CA ILE A 370 -2.68 -30.20 -6.35
C ILE A 370 -1.89 -30.54 -5.08
N VAL A 371 -2.42 -30.22 -3.89
CA VAL A 371 -1.73 -30.50 -2.61
C VAL A 371 -1.64 -32.01 -2.35
N GLN A 372 -2.71 -32.75 -2.62
CA GLN A 372 -2.68 -34.22 -2.53
C GLN A 372 -1.65 -34.83 -3.50
N ALA A 373 -1.60 -34.33 -4.75
CA ALA A 373 -0.62 -34.76 -5.71
C ALA A 373 0.82 -34.43 -5.29
N LEU A 374 1.03 -33.29 -4.62
CA LEU A 374 2.33 -32.91 -4.05
C LEU A 374 2.77 -33.87 -2.94
N GLN A 375 1.87 -34.23 -2.04
CA GLN A 375 2.11 -35.18 -0.95
C GLN A 375 2.40 -36.59 -1.49
N ASP A 376 1.58 -37.06 -2.46
CA ASP A 376 1.80 -38.35 -3.12
C ASP A 376 3.15 -38.39 -3.83
N ALA A 377 3.52 -37.34 -4.56
CA ALA A 377 4.82 -37.24 -5.23
C ALA A 377 5.98 -37.24 -4.22
N CYS A 378 5.82 -36.62 -3.06
CA CYS A 378 6.79 -36.66 -1.98
C CYS A 378 6.98 -38.11 -1.48
N ALA A 379 5.89 -38.82 -1.18
CA ALA A 379 5.91 -40.19 -0.72
C ALA A 379 6.58 -41.14 -1.77
N GLU A 380 6.32 -40.96 -3.07
CA GLU A 380 6.99 -41.70 -4.11
C GLU A 380 8.49 -41.41 -4.17
N VAL A 381 8.89 -40.13 -3.98
CA VAL A 381 10.32 -39.74 -3.94
C VAL A 381 11.01 -40.40 -2.75
N ASP A 382 10.37 -40.47 -1.59
CA ASP A 382 10.89 -41.15 -0.39
C ASP A 382 11.02 -42.66 -0.58
N ALA A 383 10.17 -43.25 -1.42
CA ALA A 383 10.28 -44.65 -1.86
C ALA A 383 11.32 -44.86 -2.96
N GLY A 384 12.05 -43.83 -3.38
CA GLY A 384 13.11 -43.88 -4.38
C GLY A 384 12.65 -43.60 -5.81
N ASN A 385 11.37 -43.36 -6.07
CA ASN A 385 10.80 -43.09 -7.37
C ASN A 385 10.81 -41.59 -7.68
N ALA A 386 10.69 -41.21 -8.96
CA ALA A 386 10.50 -39.82 -9.37
C ALA A 386 9.35 -39.81 -10.40
N PRO A 387 8.10 -39.55 -9.95
CA PRO A 387 6.92 -39.69 -10.81
C PRO A 387 6.92 -38.71 -11.98
N PHE A 388 7.62 -37.58 -11.86
CA PHE A 388 7.79 -36.60 -12.94
C PHE A 388 9.10 -35.81 -12.75
N SER A 389 9.49 -35.05 -13.78
CA SER A 389 10.69 -34.21 -13.73
C SER A 389 10.45 -33.02 -12.76
N GLY A 390 11.32 -32.88 -11.77
CA GLY A 390 11.19 -31.89 -10.69
C GLY A 390 10.55 -32.43 -9.41
N ALA A 391 10.06 -33.66 -9.36
CA ALA A 391 9.44 -34.26 -8.17
C ALA A 391 10.36 -34.19 -6.94
N ARG A 392 11.65 -34.54 -7.10
CA ARG A 392 12.65 -34.47 -6.01
C ARG A 392 12.85 -33.05 -5.48
N GLN A 393 12.79 -32.05 -6.36
CA GLN A 393 12.86 -30.63 -5.98
C GLN A 393 11.67 -30.24 -5.10
N LEU A 394 10.46 -30.64 -5.48
CA LEU A 394 9.24 -30.33 -4.73
C LEU A 394 9.21 -31.09 -3.40
N ALA A 395 9.61 -32.37 -3.38
CA ALA A 395 9.70 -33.19 -2.17
C ALA A 395 10.66 -32.57 -1.12
N ALA A 396 11.81 -32.06 -1.55
CA ALA A 396 12.72 -31.34 -0.66
C ALA A 396 12.06 -30.13 0.01
N ARG A 397 11.18 -29.42 -0.72
CA ARG A 397 10.43 -28.28 -0.16
C ARG A 397 9.32 -28.73 0.80
N VAL A 398 8.68 -29.86 0.54
CA VAL A 398 7.69 -30.44 1.47
C VAL A 398 8.38 -30.81 2.78
N HIS A 399 9.50 -31.52 2.74
CA HIS A 399 10.26 -31.87 3.95
C HIS A 399 10.75 -30.64 4.74
N GLU A 400 11.16 -29.59 4.03
CA GLU A 400 11.53 -28.32 4.67
C GLU A 400 10.34 -27.67 5.40
N ALA A 401 9.14 -27.70 4.78
CA ALA A 401 7.91 -27.19 5.41
C ALA A 401 7.52 -28.04 6.63
N GLU A 402 7.57 -29.36 6.54
CA GLU A 402 7.28 -30.27 7.66
C GLU A 402 8.22 -30.06 8.85
N ALA A 403 9.52 -29.85 8.58
CA ALA A 403 10.49 -29.55 9.62
C ALA A 403 10.17 -28.22 10.32
N LEU A 404 9.75 -27.20 9.55
CA LEU A 404 9.31 -25.92 10.09
C LEU A 404 8.04 -26.08 10.91
N PHE A 405 7.04 -26.83 10.45
CA PHE A 405 5.81 -27.07 11.21
C PHE A 405 6.08 -27.77 12.55
N LYS A 406 6.98 -28.74 12.57
CA LYS A 406 7.42 -29.38 13.83
C LYS A 406 8.08 -28.37 14.77
N ALA A 407 8.90 -27.46 14.24
CA ALA A 407 9.52 -26.41 15.06
C ALA A 407 8.47 -25.40 15.61
N CYS A 408 7.48 -25.04 14.81
CA CYS A 408 6.42 -24.11 15.19
C CYS A 408 5.39 -24.70 16.17
N ALA A 409 5.22 -26.03 16.20
CA ALA A 409 4.22 -26.69 17.05
C ALA A 409 4.40 -26.39 18.55
N ALA A 410 5.63 -26.15 19.00
CA ALA A 410 5.93 -25.79 20.39
C ALA A 410 5.59 -24.34 20.74
N THR A 411 5.42 -23.47 19.74
CA THR A 411 5.20 -22.03 19.91
C THR A 411 4.12 -21.52 18.94
N PRO A 412 2.85 -21.92 19.15
CA PRO A 412 1.82 -21.77 18.10
C PRO A 412 1.25 -20.35 17.96
N ARG A 413 1.73 -19.35 18.73
CA ARG A 413 1.12 -18.02 18.77
C ARG A 413 2.14 -16.88 18.83
N GLY A 414 1.72 -15.73 18.34
CA GLY A 414 2.35 -14.44 18.52
C GLY A 414 3.79 -14.34 18.05
N PHE A 415 4.56 -13.51 18.71
CA PHE A 415 5.97 -13.29 18.37
C PHE A 415 6.81 -14.57 18.43
N ARG A 416 6.52 -15.52 19.32
CA ARG A 416 7.27 -16.78 19.42
C ARG A 416 7.08 -17.64 18.17
N LEU A 417 5.88 -17.66 17.59
CA LEU A 417 5.64 -18.33 16.32
C LEU A 417 6.45 -17.63 15.20
N LEU A 418 6.41 -16.32 15.17
CA LEU A 418 7.15 -15.54 14.18
C LEU A 418 8.67 -15.76 14.30
N GLU A 419 9.20 -15.83 15.52
CA GLU A 419 10.61 -16.16 15.78
C GLU A 419 10.99 -17.59 15.36
N ALA A 420 10.08 -18.54 15.48
CA ALA A 420 10.30 -19.90 15.00
C ALA A 420 10.37 -19.95 13.46
N ILE A 421 9.58 -19.10 12.76
CA ILE A 421 9.59 -19.01 11.29
C ILE A 421 10.82 -18.27 10.77
N ASP A 422 11.19 -17.14 11.40
CA ASP A 422 12.35 -16.31 11.05
C ASP A 422 13.20 -15.96 12.29
N PRO A 423 14.10 -16.88 12.70
CA PRO A 423 14.97 -16.64 13.86
C PRO A 423 15.88 -15.42 13.73
N ALA A 424 16.16 -14.99 12.49
CA ALA A 424 17.04 -13.85 12.21
C ALA A 424 16.35 -12.50 12.47
N ARG A 425 15.01 -12.49 12.64
CA ARG A 425 14.20 -11.28 12.84
C ARG A 425 14.56 -10.19 11.84
N THR A 426 14.57 -10.52 10.56
CA THR A 426 14.98 -9.58 9.51
C THR A 426 14.14 -8.30 9.58
N PRO A 427 14.69 -7.12 9.28
CA PRO A 427 13.92 -5.87 9.24
C PRO A 427 12.70 -5.95 8.32
N ALA A 428 12.81 -6.70 7.23
CA ALA A 428 11.74 -6.96 6.30
C ALA A 428 10.56 -7.74 6.92
N PHE A 429 10.82 -8.56 7.92
CA PHE A 429 9.79 -9.25 8.70
C PHE A 429 8.92 -8.28 9.52
N ARG A 430 9.53 -7.24 10.12
CA ARG A 430 8.80 -6.20 10.83
C ARG A 430 7.83 -5.44 9.91
N GLN A 431 8.13 -5.39 8.61
CA GLN A 431 7.27 -4.72 7.62
C GLN A 431 5.97 -5.48 7.33
N LEU A 432 5.91 -6.80 7.56
CA LEU A 432 4.68 -7.57 7.45
C LEU A 432 3.71 -7.29 8.60
N PHE A 433 4.23 -6.83 9.73
CA PHE A 433 3.45 -6.62 10.95
C PHE A 433 3.70 -5.22 11.52
N PRO A 434 3.46 -4.17 10.75
CA PRO A 434 3.84 -2.81 11.14
C PRO A 434 3.00 -2.23 12.29
N LEU A 435 1.79 -2.77 12.54
CA LEU A 435 0.79 -2.23 13.47
C LEU A 435 0.61 -3.07 14.74
N LEU A 436 1.58 -3.91 15.11
CA LEU A 436 1.31 -4.96 16.05
C LEU A 436 2.14 -4.82 17.33
N GLY A 437 1.47 -4.32 18.35
CA GLY A 437 1.84 -4.41 19.75
C GLY A 437 1.34 -5.70 20.42
N ASP A 438 0.81 -5.56 21.62
CA ASP A 438 0.37 -6.69 22.47
C ASP A 438 -0.72 -7.59 21.84
N ASP A 439 -1.51 -7.08 20.90
CA ASP A 439 -2.56 -7.85 20.21
C ASP A 439 -2.00 -9.04 19.40
N LEU A 440 -0.74 -8.97 18.95
CA LEU A 440 -0.08 -10.11 18.26
C LEU A 440 0.13 -11.32 19.17
N VAL A 441 0.31 -11.10 20.46
CA VAL A 441 0.64 -12.17 21.39
C VAL A 441 -0.46 -13.23 21.41
N ALA A 442 -1.71 -12.82 21.19
CA ALA A 442 -2.88 -13.69 21.20
C ALA A 442 -3.13 -14.40 19.86
N LEU A 443 -2.59 -13.90 18.73
CA LEU A 443 -2.89 -14.43 17.41
C LEU A 443 -2.18 -15.76 17.14
N ASP A 444 -2.93 -16.71 16.60
CA ASP A 444 -2.39 -17.94 16.01
C ASP A 444 -1.91 -17.72 14.57
N ALA A 445 -1.51 -18.77 13.88
CA ALA A 445 -1.02 -18.68 12.50
C ALA A 445 -2.07 -18.07 11.56
N ALA A 446 -3.35 -18.41 11.71
CA ALA A 446 -4.42 -17.89 10.86
C ALA A 446 -4.63 -16.39 11.09
N GLY A 447 -4.64 -15.94 12.36
CA GLY A 447 -4.71 -14.52 12.68
C GLY A 447 -3.51 -13.72 12.16
N LEU A 448 -2.30 -14.25 12.33
CA LEU A 448 -1.08 -13.63 11.81
C LEU A 448 -1.07 -13.59 10.28
N PHE A 449 -1.51 -14.66 9.62
CA PHE A 449 -1.62 -14.70 8.17
C PHE A 449 -2.64 -13.68 7.66
N ALA A 450 -3.81 -13.58 8.29
CA ALA A 450 -4.83 -12.59 7.92
C ALA A 450 -4.31 -11.15 8.04
N VAL A 451 -3.49 -10.87 9.05
CA VAL A 451 -2.83 -9.57 9.18
C VAL A 451 -1.81 -9.34 8.08
N ALA A 452 -0.92 -10.31 7.82
CA ALA A 452 0.07 -10.21 6.74
C ALA A 452 -0.61 -10.06 5.38
N GLN A 453 -1.73 -10.75 5.15
CA GLN A 453 -2.50 -10.67 3.92
C GLN A 453 -3.10 -9.27 3.68
N ARG A 454 -3.46 -8.53 4.73
CA ARG A 454 -3.92 -7.13 4.57
C ARG A 454 -2.89 -6.27 3.86
N SER A 455 -1.60 -6.47 4.11
CA SER A 455 -0.53 -5.72 3.44
C SER A 455 -0.49 -5.95 1.92
N VAL A 456 -1.16 -6.98 1.42
CA VAL A 456 -1.24 -7.34 -0.01
C VAL A 456 -2.24 -6.45 -0.74
N PHE A 457 -3.44 -6.28 -0.20
CA PHE A 457 -4.54 -5.58 -0.88
C PHE A 457 -4.85 -4.19 -0.28
N ASP A 458 -4.48 -3.96 0.95
CA ASP A 458 -4.62 -2.67 1.64
C ASP A 458 -3.28 -2.27 2.28
N PRO A 459 -2.26 -1.98 1.47
CA PRO A 459 -0.95 -1.63 1.97
C PRO A 459 -1.02 -0.31 2.71
N GLY A 460 -1.16 -0.38 4.01
CA GLY A 460 -0.93 0.73 4.92
C GLY A 460 0.56 0.90 5.13
N LEU A 461 1.01 2.13 5.23
CA LEU A 461 2.40 2.44 5.56
C LEU A 461 2.68 2.18 7.03
N ALA A 462 1.62 1.93 7.81
CA ALA A 462 1.71 1.84 9.25
C ALA A 462 2.64 2.90 9.83
N MET A 463 2.42 4.11 9.40
CA MET A 463 3.23 5.26 9.79
C MET A 463 3.07 5.61 11.27
N ALA A 464 2.08 5.02 11.94
CA ALA A 464 1.93 5.10 13.38
C ALA A 464 1.95 3.69 13.98
N PRO A 465 2.95 3.30 14.77
CA PRO A 465 2.92 2.05 15.52
C PRO A 465 1.74 2.04 16.51
N VAL A 466 1.24 0.85 16.87
CA VAL A 466 0.10 0.70 17.80
C VAL A 466 0.40 1.33 19.17
N GLU A 467 1.66 1.32 19.59
CA GLU A 467 2.12 2.05 20.77
C GLU A 467 1.84 3.57 20.66
N ALA A 468 1.98 4.12 19.46
CA ALA A 468 1.60 5.51 19.18
C ALA A 468 0.08 5.71 19.24
N TYR A 469 -0.70 4.71 18.89
CA TYR A 469 -2.16 4.72 19.02
C TYR A 469 -2.57 4.83 20.49
N GLY A 470 -2.14 3.91 21.34
CA GLY A 470 -2.42 3.95 22.77
C GLY A 470 -1.94 5.23 23.45
N ALA A 471 -0.71 5.66 23.19
CA ALA A 471 -0.17 6.88 23.74
C ALA A 471 -0.97 8.14 23.33
N ARG A 472 -1.42 8.24 22.08
CA ARG A 472 -2.26 9.37 21.62
C ARG A 472 -3.63 9.38 22.25
N ILE A 473 -4.26 8.23 22.46
CA ILE A 473 -5.55 8.12 23.13
C ILE A 473 -5.43 8.48 24.61
N HIS A 474 -4.40 8.00 25.29
CA HIS A 474 -4.21 8.23 26.72
C HIS A 474 -3.47 9.53 27.04
N GLY A 475 -3.06 10.29 26.02
CA GLY A 475 -2.32 11.56 26.21
C GLY A 475 -0.90 11.37 26.75
N GLU A 476 -0.33 10.17 26.62
CA GLU A 476 1.02 9.89 27.07
C GLU A 476 2.07 10.48 26.13
N VAL A 477 3.15 10.99 26.70
CA VAL A 477 4.28 11.53 25.96
C VAL A 477 5.47 10.59 26.14
N VAL A 478 5.65 9.66 25.18
CA VAL A 478 6.75 8.71 25.20
C VAL A 478 7.74 9.09 24.09
N PRO A 479 9.06 9.14 24.37
CA PRO A 479 10.06 9.36 23.33
C PRO A 479 10.03 8.24 22.29
N LEU A 480 10.17 8.59 21.01
CA LEU A 480 10.32 7.60 19.96
C LEU A 480 11.67 6.87 20.13
N MET A 481 11.62 5.57 20.39
CA MET A 481 12.83 4.77 20.64
C MET A 481 13.58 4.43 19.35
N ASP A 482 12.86 4.30 18.24
CA ASP A 482 13.41 3.92 16.94
C ASP A 482 13.33 5.09 15.95
N LYS A 483 14.47 5.49 15.38
CA LYS A 483 14.50 6.47 14.29
C LYS A 483 14.12 5.79 12.98
N ARG A 484 12.92 6.08 12.48
CA ARG A 484 12.41 5.50 11.24
C ARG A 484 11.92 6.56 10.27
N ALA A 485 12.39 6.50 9.01
CA ALA A 485 11.91 7.31 7.91
C ALA A 485 11.19 6.44 6.87
N TYR A 486 10.17 6.99 6.23
CA TYR A 486 9.37 6.30 5.23
C TYR A 486 9.64 6.84 3.84
N ILE A 487 9.94 5.96 2.90
CA ILE A 487 9.98 6.27 1.48
C ILE A 487 8.63 5.85 0.90
N CYS A 488 7.88 6.81 0.39
CA CYS A 488 6.53 6.57 -0.07
C CYS A 488 6.23 7.31 -1.39
N ARG A 489 5.09 7.01 -1.98
CA ARG A 489 4.51 7.78 -3.09
C ARG A 489 3.60 8.86 -2.51
N SER A 490 3.30 9.88 -3.33
CA SER A 490 2.43 10.98 -2.90
C SER A 490 1.00 10.56 -2.56
N ASP A 491 0.49 9.52 -3.23
CA ASP A 491 -0.83 8.96 -2.99
C ASP A 491 -0.95 8.29 -1.60
N ALA A 492 0.14 7.73 -1.09
CA ALA A 492 0.18 7.15 0.24
C ALA A 492 0.06 8.18 1.38
N LEU A 493 0.23 9.47 1.07
CA LEU A 493 0.11 10.56 2.05
C LEU A 493 -1.34 11.09 2.19
N VAL A 494 -2.27 10.55 1.43
CA VAL A 494 -3.68 10.93 1.52
C VAL A 494 -4.25 10.46 2.86
N GLY A 495 -4.92 11.36 3.58
CA GLY A 495 -5.50 11.06 4.91
C GLY A 495 -4.49 10.99 6.06
N VAL A 496 -3.19 11.10 5.77
CA VAL A 496 -2.11 11.09 6.78
C VAL A 496 -1.64 12.52 7.06
N ARG A 497 -1.24 12.79 8.29
CA ARG A 497 -0.61 14.06 8.69
C ARG A 497 0.85 13.85 9.10
N PRO A 498 1.79 13.86 8.15
CA PRO A 498 3.20 13.72 8.46
C PRO A 498 3.75 14.93 9.24
N ARG A 499 4.72 14.67 10.11
CA ARG A 499 5.53 15.72 10.74
C ARG A 499 6.43 16.42 9.72
N LEU A 500 7.04 15.64 8.84
CA LEU A 500 7.89 16.14 7.77
C LEU A 500 7.58 15.41 6.46
N VAL A 501 7.38 16.18 5.40
CA VAL A 501 7.33 15.66 4.03
C VAL A 501 8.45 16.28 3.21
N VAL A 502 9.20 15.44 2.49
CA VAL A 502 10.22 15.90 1.56
C VAL A 502 9.94 15.39 0.15
N ALA A 503 9.64 16.29 -0.78
CA ALA A 503 9.62 15.99 -2.21
C ALA A 503 11.05 16.04 -2.74
N LEU A 504 11.64 14.89 -3.06
CA LEU A 504 13.01 14.72 -3.50
C LEU A 504 13.13 14.84 -5.02
N GLY A 505 14.29 15.35 -5.50
CA GLY A 505 14.61 15.39 -6.92
C GLY A 505 13.52 16.04 -7.76
N ALA A 506 12.91 17.11 -7.26
CA ALA A 506 11.80 17.83 -7.90
C ALA A 506 12.29 18.60 -9.15
N ASN A 507 12.91 17.88 -10.08
CA ASN A 507 13.43 18.39 -11.35
C ASN A 507 12.50 18.05 -12.51
N GLU A 508 12.46 18.93 -13.50
CA GLU A 508 11.70 18.74 -14.73
C GLU A 508 12.12 17.46 -15.46
N GLY A 509 11.15 16.64 -15.84
CA GLY A 509 11.36 15.36 -16.50
C GLY A 509 11.76 14.20 -15.58
N LEU A 510 12.27 14.44 -14.36
CA LEU A 510 12.51 13.38 -13.37
C LEU A 510 11.26 12.97 -12.64
N VAL A 511 10.36 13.89 -12.40
CA VAL A 511 9.11 13.66 -11.70
C VAL A 511 7.97 14.38 -12.43
N ASP A 512 6.81 13.75 -12.46
CA ASP A 512 5.61 14.38 -12.99
C ASP A 512 5.24 15.58 -12.10
N ALA A 513 4.97 16.72 -12.71
CA ALA A 513 4.52 17.94 -12.03
C ALA A 513 3.26 17.71 -11.18
N LYS A 514 2.35 16.82 -11.63
CA LYS A 514 1.15 16.42 -10.87
C LYS A 514 1.51 15.74 -9.54
N ARG A 515 2.51 14.84 -9.55
CA ARG A 515 2.98 14.16 -8.32
C ARG A 515 3.59 15.14 -7.33
N VAL A 516 4.40 16.09 -7.81
CA VAL A 516 4.94 17.13 -6.94
C VAL A 516 3.81 17.98 -6.38
N SER A 517 2.86 18.40 -7.20
CA SER A 517 1.69 19.16 -6.75
C SER A 517 0.85 18.40 -5.71
N SER A 518 0.67 17.09 -5.88
CA SER A 518 0.00 16.22 -4.91
C SER A 518 0.75 16.18 -3.57
N THR A 519 2.09 16.00 -3.62
CA THR A 519 2.93 16.02 -2.41
C THR A 519 2.84 17.37 -1.70
N LEU A 520 2.86 18.47 -2.46
CA LEU A 520 2.76 19.84 -1.92
C LEU A 520 1.37 20.16 -1.34
N SER A 521 0.36 19.40 -1.72
CA SER A 521 -1.00 19.52 -1.18
C SER A 521 -1.20 18.70 0.10
N THR A 522 -0.19 17.98 0.57
CA THR A 522 -0.27 17.21 1.81
C THR A 522 -0.23 18.14 3.02
N CYS A 523 -1.12 17.93 3.98
CA CYS A 523 -1.08 18.62 5.27
C CYS A 523 0.04 18.03 6.13
N ALA A 524 1.17 18.71 6.22
CA ALA A 524 2.31 18.34 7.05
C ALA A 524 2.69 19.48 8.01
N ASP A 525 3.39 19.15 9.10
CA ASP A 525 3.92 20.19 9.99
C ASP A 525 5.10 20.92 9.35
N GLU A 526 5.95 20.20 8.60
CA GLU A 526 7.04 20.75 7.80
C GLU A 526 7.04 20.14 6.39
N LEU A 527 7.18 20.97 5.36
CA LEU A 527 7.24 20.54 3.96
C LEU A 527 8.49 21.10 3.31
N VAL A 528 9.30 20.24 2.70
CA VAL A 528 10.51 20.62 1.97
C VAL A 528 10.41 20.10 0.54
N VAL A 529 10.65 21.01 -0.41
CA VAL A 529 10.83 20.64 -1.82
C VAL A 529 12.31 20.72 -2.15
N SER A 530 12.86 19.62 -2.60
CA SER A 530 14.28 19.43 -2.82
C SER A 530 14.55 19.15 -4.30
N TYR A 531 15.48 19.86 -4.90
CA TYR A 531 15.91 19.62 -6.27
C TYR A 531 17.42 19.82 -6.46
N VAL A 532 17.98 19.22 -7.51
CA VAL A 532 19.41 19.25 -7.80
C VAL A 532 19.72 20.10 -9.02
N GLN A 533 20.89 20.73 -9.02
CA GLN A 533 21.32 21.59 -10.13
C GLN A 533 21.98 20.82 -11.27
N ARG A 534 22.67 19.72 -10.94
CA ARG A 534 23.48 18.98 -11.89
C ARG A 534 23.46 17.47 -11.65
N MET A 535 23.66 16.73 -12.72
CA MET A 535 23.90 15.28 -12.69
C MET A 535 24.72 14.86 -13.92
N PRO A 536 25.34 13.67 -13.93
CA PRO A 536 25.98 13.14 -15.14
C PRO A 536 24.99 13.13 -16.32
N ALA A 537 25.42 13.64 -17.49
CA ALA A 537 24.52 13.82 -18.64
C ALA A 537 23.91 12.51 -19.14
N GLU A 538 24.65 11.40 -19.05
CA GLU A 538 24.14 10.07 -19.38
C GLU A 538 23.03 9.63 -18.40
N ALA A 539 23.23 9.86 -17.11
CA ALA A 539 22.21 9.57 -16.09
C ALA A 539 20.96 10.45 -16.30
N ALA A 540 21.13 11.74 -16.65
CA ALA A 540 20.01 12.62 -16.98
C ALA A 540 19.16 12.08 -18.13
N ARG A 541 19.80 11.67 -19.23
CA ARG A 541 19.11 11.09 -20.40
C ARG A 541 18.38 9.79 -20.04
N ARG A 542 19.07 8.87 -19.34
CA ARG A 542 18.50 7.58 -18.93
C ARG A 542 17.28 7.74 -18.02
N LEU A 543 17.28 8.76 -17.15
CA LEU A 543 16.21 9.02 -16.21
C LEU A 543 15.12 9.97 -16.75
N GLY A 544 15.27 10.46 -17.98
CA GLY A 544 14.31 11.39 -18.62
C GLY A 544 14.35 12.81 -18.07
N ALA A 545 15.43 13.21 -17.37
CA ALA A 545 15.56 14.55 -16.83
C ALA A 545 15.71 15.61 -17.94
N SER A 546 14.94 16.68 -17.86
CA SER A 546 15.09 17.83 -18.73
C SER A 546 16.29 18.69 -18.30
N PHE A 547 17.15 19.03 -19.27
CA PHE A 547 18.27 19.91 -19.00
C PHE A 547 18.46 20.92 -20.14
N HIS A 548 18.95 22.11 -19.80
CA HIS A 548 19.07 23.21 -20.77
C HIS A 548 20.45 23.26 -21.44
N ARG A 549 21.47 22.69 -20.84
CA ARG A 549 22.82 22.58 -21.40
C ARG A 549 23.63 21.50 -20.68
N THR A 550 24.71 21.08 -21.34
CA THR A 550 25.75 20.25 -20.72
C THR A 550 27.03 21.07 -20.54
N ARG A 551 27.84 20.70 -19.55
CA ARG A 551 29.15 21.24 -19.26
C ARG A 551 30.12 20.11 -18.99
N THR A 552 31.37 20.27 -19.38
CA THR A 552 32.42 19.32 -19.00
C THR A 552 33.01 19.74 -17.67
N GLU A 553 32.93 18.87 -16.66
CA GLU A 553 33.53 19.06 -15.35
C GLU A 553 34.38 17.82 -15.02
N ALA A 554 35.65 18.03 -14.66
CA ALA A 554 36.59 16.95 -14.37
C ALA A 554 36.65 15.82 -15.44
N GLY A 555 36.43 16.14 -16.71
CA GLY A 555 36.42 15.19 -17.84
C GLY A 555 35.08 14.49 -18.08
N GLU A 556 34.08 14.70 -17.25
CA GLU A 556 32.72 14.15 -17.41
C GLU A 556 31.75 15.21 -17.98
N GLN A 557 30.79 14.73 -18.78
CA GLN A 557 29.69 15.56 -19.27
C GLN A 557 28.60 15.65 -18.19
N VAL A 558 28.37 16.85 -17.67
CA VAL A 558 27.38 17.14 -16.63
C VAL A 558 26.22 17.92 -17.23
N ALA A 559 25.00 17.45 -17.01
CA ALA A 559 23.76 18.11 -17.39
C ALA A 559 23.35 19.12 -16.29
N LEU A 560 22.97 20.34 -16.70
CA LEU A 560 22.41 21.35 -15.83
C LEU A 560 20.90 21.28 -15.88
N LEU A 561 20.30 20.86 -14.73
CA LEU A 561 18.90 20.56 -14.60
C LEU A 561 18.07 21.81 -14.26
N ARG A 562 16.76 21.73 -14.57
CA ARG A 562 15.77 22.73 -14.16
C ARG A 562 14.90 22.18 -13.04
N PRO A 563 14.44 23.04 -12.11
CA PRO A 563 13.38 22.66 -11.18
C PRO A 563 12.09 22.36 -11.95
N THR A 564 11.20 21.60 -11.34
CA THR A 564 9.88 21.33 -11.93
C THR A 564 9.03 22.61 -12.01
N VAL A 565 8.25 22.73 -13.09
CA VAL A 565 7.28 23.83 -13.26
C VAL A 565 6.22 23.87 -12.15
N ALA A 566 6.02 22.79 -11.40
CA ALA A 566 5.13 22.78 -10.24
C ALA A 566 5.56 23.78 -9.16
N LEU A 567 6.85 24.07 -9.03
CA LEU A 567 7.35 25.11 -8.11
C LEU A 567 6.97 26.52 -8.56
N GLU A 568 6.96 26.77 -9.86
CA GLU A 568 6.53 28.07 -10.43
C GLU A 568 5.01 28.27 -10.23
N ALA A 569 4.22 27.19 -10.34
CA ALA A 569 2.78 27.23 -10.13
C ALA A 569 2.36 27.54 -8.69
N LEU A 570 3.23 27.30 -7.71
CA LEU A 570 3.00 27.67 -6.30
C LEU A 570 3.27 29.16 -6.04
N GLY A 571 3.94 29.85 -6.97
CA GLY A 571 4.15 31.31 -6.94
C GLY A 571 4.73 31.83 -5.62
N ALA A 572 4.14 32.89 -5.09
CA ALA A 572 4.58 33.54 -3.84
C ALA A 572 4.34 32.69 -2.59
N GLU A 573 3.68 31.54 -2.69
CA GLU A 573 3.43 30.63 -1.57
C GLU A 573 4.65 29.75 -1.23
N VAL A 574 5.61 29.62 -2.18
CA VAL A 574 6.87 28.92 -1.90
C VAL A 574 7.91 29.95 -1.44
N PRO A 575 8.55 29.74 -0.27
CA PRO A 575 9.62 30.61 0.18
C PRO A 575 10.76 30.66 -0.83
N ALA A 576 11.52 31.76 -0.79
CA ALA A 576 12.69 31.91 -1.65
C ALA A 576 13.60 30.66 -1.54
N THR A 577 14.04 30.16 -2.69
CA THR A 577 14.91 28.97 -2.75
C THR A 577 16.23 29.24 -2.04
N MET A 578 16.57 28.39 -1.08
CA MET A 578 17.88 28.38 -0.42
C MET A 578 18.84 27.44 -1.16
N SER A 579 20.13 27.76 -1.10
CA SER A 579 21.15 26.75 -1.44
C SER A 579 21.25 25.68 -0.34
N GLY A 580 21.67 24.46 -0.69
CA GLY A 580 21.90 23.39 0.28
C GLY A 580 22.84 23.80 1.41
N GLN A 581 23.92 24.54 1.10
CA GLN A 581 24.82 25.08 2.11
C GLN A 581 24.15 26.05 3.07
N GLN A 582 23.34 26.98 2.57
CA GLN A 582 22.58 27.90 3.41
C GLN A 582 21.57 27.16 4.27
N TYR A 583 20.90 26.15 3.70
CA TYR A 583 19.96 25.32 4.43
C TYR A 583 20.64 24.55 5.57
N CYS A 584 21.76 23.88 5.28
CA CYS A 584 22.54 23.17 6.28
C CYS A 584 23.01 24.08 7.43
N SER A 585 23.53 25.27 7.10
CA SER A 585 24.06 26.19 8.12
C SER A 585 22.97 26.92 8.92
N SER A 586 21.93 27.44 8.24
CA SER A 586 20.94 28.31 8.87
C SER A 586 19.75 27.56 9.48
N VAL A 587 19.36 26.44 8.89
CA VAL A 587 18.18 25.65 9.32
C VAL A 587 18.60 24.43 10.12
N LEU A 588 19.61 23.70 9.67
CA LEU A 588 20.06 22.48 10.35
C LEU A 588 21.14 22.74 11.41
N GLY A 589 21.74 23.94 11.45
CA GLY A 589 22.81 24.28 12.39
C GLY A 589 24.10 23.51 12.16
N LEU A 590 24.26 22.91 10.99
CA LEU A 590 25.47 22.19 10.59
C LEU A 590 26.55 23.21 10.15
N ARG A 591 27.77 23.03 10.62
CA ARG A 591 28.89 23.82 10.09
C ARG A 591 29.20 23.35 8.67
N PRO A 592 29.48 24.28 7.71
CA PRO A 592 29.83 23.92 6.34
C PRO A 592 31.08 23.08 6.23
#